data_24925645b9eb03d5e93aea64951b7a23
#
_entry.id   24925645b9eb03d5e93aea64951b7a23
#
_cell.length_a   1.000
_cell.length_b   1.000
_cell.length_c   1.000
_cell.angle_alpha   90.00
_cell.angle_beta   90.00
_cell.angle_gamma   90.00
#
_symmetry.space_group_name_H-M   'P 1'
#
loop_
_entity.id
_entity.type
_entity.pdbx_description
1 polymer ?
#
loop_
_entity_poly.entity_id
_entity_poly.type
_entity_poly.pdbx_seq_one_letter_code
_entity_poly.pdbx_strand_id
1 'polypeptide(L)'
;MMRKKTKMAWSVALSAAMAAGLLAGCGSNGGTESTSGSTAASSAKTESSASDTTDTSDRPTYKIATVRWTDTWPTDFLHEGVMKEIEDKMNINIDWQVYYNSDWSEQKSLLLASGDLPDAFLGSICLTQADMAQNKSAFLDLTDLIEKDMPNLKAAFEADPELKAVCTSRDGRIYSLPKKLPLRPKVCGDVMCINQEWLDNLGLETPKTYKELEEVLVKFATEDADGDGDPTNEIGITNSAGSGLLSGDLRHILSPFGTMVSRDGNYMGLNGEGKPVFMPMEENYKEAVKWMRQLWEEGVVDPEYFTQDGSMKTAKQQADGGSQVGLIFGWTADAEVGPNVNQFKTLEAVEGYDGNHYVEAATNYLDISDRELMISKDCKDPDTLLKWADEFYTDLASLQTFYGMIGSQITDNGDGTYNVDVPSDGSSLDTSAWSNSLRDFGPKYMNGDFYDKVSLPEDQGDGIKLADDAINEKYVDTEKNCGFPMVQYTDEDLSRITAIGTDIYKYVEAQYAHWVVDGGIDDEWDSYIDQLKAMGIDEFLQIQTDAYNAYKENLAK
;
A
#
# COMPACT_ATOMS: atom_id res chain seq x y z
N MET A 1 -9.92 -47.21 37.26
CA MET A 1 -8.84 -46.63 38.05
C MET A 1 -8.84 -45.14 37.78
N MET A 2 -9.34 -44.35 38.75
CA MET A 2 -9.54 -42.89 38.62
C MET A 2 -8.20 -42.16 38.67
N ARG A 3 -7.95 -41.25 37.69
CA ARG A 3 -6.91 -40.21 37.84
C ARG A 3 -7.58 -38.83 37.95
N LYS A 4 -7.29 -38.19 39.07
CA LYS A 4 -7.79 -36.88 39.49
C LYS A 4 -7.27 -35.78 38.57
N LYS A 5 -8.16 -34.96 38.07
CA LYS A 5 -7.83 -33.66 37.45
C LYS A 5 -7.48 -32.66 38.57
N THR A 6 -6.27 -32.12 38.54
CA THR A 6 -5.86 -31.01 39.40
C THR A 6 -6.04 -29.71 38.61
N LYS A 7 -6.99 -28.92 39.03
CA LYS A 7 -7.19 -27.55 38.52
C LYS A 7 -6.14 -26.65 39.17
N MET A 8 -5.32 -26.00 38.41
CA MET A 8 -4.42 -24.96 38.88
C MET A 8 -5.02 -23.61 38.45
N ALA A 9 -5.54 -22.90 39.44
CA ALA A 9 -6.00 -21.52 39.29
C ALA A 9 -4.78 -20.60 39.37
N TRP A 10 -4.58 -19.78 38.37
CA TRP A 10 -3.61 -18.66 38.46
C TRP A 10 -4.39 -17.38 38.64
N SER A 11 -4.13 -16.78 39.79
CA SER A 11 -4.65 -15.49 40.21
C SER A 11 -3.85 -14.36 39.56
N VAL A 12 -4.56 -13.46 38.92
CA VAL A 12 -4.05 -12.17 38.46
C VAL A 12 -3.71 -11.31 39.68
N ALA A 13 -2.46 -10.90 39.81
CA ALA A 13 -2.04 -9.83 40.69
C ALA A 13 -1.54 -8.65 39.83
N LEU A 14 -2.41 -7.68 39.67
CA LEU A 14 -2.10 -6.36 39.15
C LEU A 14 -1.38 -5.58 40.26
N SER A 15 -0.17 -5.11 40.01
CA SER A 15 0.50 -4.14 40.90
C SER A 15 1.00 -2.96 40.06
N ALA A 16 0.26 -1.89 40.17
CA ALA A 16 0.66 -0.55 39.78
C ALA A 16 1.87 -0.08 40.60
N ALA A 17 2.90 0.41 39.95
CA ALA A 17 3.90 1.26 40.58
C ALA A 17 4.11 2.47 39.66
N MET A 18 3.46 3.55 40.05
CA MET A 18 3.67 4.89 39.50
C MET A 18 4.70 5.63 40.32
N ALA A 19 5.51 6.39 39.61
CA ALA A 19 6.03 7.72 39.89
C ALA A 19 7.03 7.89 41.07
N ALA A 20 8.15 8.41 40.74
CA ALA A 20 8.66 9.71 41.18
C ALA A 20 10.20 9.76 41.07
N GLY A 21 10.70 10.73 40.39
CA GLY A 21 12.13 11.04 40.33
C GLY A 21 12.35 12.32 39.53
N LEU A 22 11.80 13.41 40.05
CA LEU A 22 12.09 14.78 39.59
C LEU A 22 13.38 15.27 40.25
N LEU A 23 14.18 15.99 39.45
CA LEU A 23 15.01 17.13 39.79
C LEU A 23 16.34 16.92 40.57
N ALA A 24 17.31 17.43 39.92
CA ALA A 24 18.46 18.22 40.32
C ALA A 24 19.76 17.68 39.71
N GLY A 25 20.64 18.43 39.12
CA GLY A 25 21.02 19.79 39.35
C GLY A 25 22.07 20.27 38.35
N CYS A 26 22.14 21.55 38.25
CA CYS A 26 23.14 22.37 37.59
C CYS A 26 24.56 22.18 38.15
N GLY A 27 25.55 22.48 37.29
CA GLY A 27 26.89 22.91 37.76
C GLY A 27 27.99 22.55 36.77
N SER A 28 28.33 23.34 35.91
CA SER A 28 29.37 24.37 35.72
C SER A 28 30.79 23.85 35.47
N ASN A 29 31.28 24.33 34.37
CA ASN A 29 32.62 24.88 34.12
C ASN A 29 33.86 23.97 34.05
N GLY A 30 34.63 24.19 32.98
CA GLY A 30 36.06 23.91 32.91
C GLY A 30 36.56 23.79 31.49
N GLY A 31 36.89 24.93 30.88
CA GLY A 31 37.58 24.99 29.60
C GLY A 31 39.05 24.60 29.68
N THR A 32 39.60 24.20 28.55
CA THR A 32 41.02 24.47 28.25
C THR A 32 41.22 24.48 26.74
N GLU A 33 41.75 25.59 26.24
CA GLU A 33 42.32 25.82 24.92
C GLU A 33 43.62 25.01 24.73
N SER A 34 43.91 24.66 23.48
CA SER A 34 45.26 24.67 22.90
C SER A 34 45.17 24.39 21.39
N THR A 35 45.28 25.34 20.60
CA THR A 35 46.33 25.89 19.71
C THR A 35 46.98 24.93 18.72
N SER A 36 46.73 25.25 17.46
CA SER A 36 47.62 25.49 16.31
C SER A 36 48.48 24.35 15.76
N GLY A 37 48.33 24.19 14.44
CA GLY A 37 49.32 23.52 13.58
C GLY A 37 49.00 23.71 12.10
N SER A 38 49.38 24.87 11.58
CA SER A 38 49.39 25.19 10.15
C SER A 38 50.50 24.41 9.44
N THR A 39 50.20 23.80 8.29
CA THR A 39 51.20 23.65 7.23
C THR A 39 50.51 23.75 5.87
N ALA A 40 51.01 24.73 5.13
CA ALA A 40 50.66 25.02 3.74
C ALA A 40 51.46 24.17 2.77
N ALA A 41 50.91 24.00 1.61
CA ALA A 41 51.43 24.00 0.25
C ALA A 41 51.05 22.73 -0.52
N SER A 42 50.31 22.81 -1.62
CA SER A 42 50.88 23.07 -2.94
C SER A 42 49.75 23.12 -3.98
N SER A 43 49.68 24.21 -4.69
CA SER A 43 48.80 24.46 -5.83
C SER A 43 49.17 23.59 -7.03
N ALA A 44 48.22 22.79 -7.52
CA ALA A 44 48.19 22.33 -8.89
C ALA A 44 46.95 22.96 -9.57
N LYS A 45 47.17 23.85 -10.49
CA LYS A 45 46.17 24.35 -11.41
C LYS A 45 45.70 23.22 -12.32
N THR A 46 44.45 22.87 -12.21
CA THR A 46 43.74 22.18 -13.28
C THR A 46 42.66 23.16 -13.76
N GLU A 47 42.69 23.43 -15.05
CA GLU A 47 41.72 24.28 -15.71
C GLU A 47 40.34 23.65 -15.59
N SER A 48 39.49 24.26 -14.80
CA SER A 48 38.07 23.99 -14.71
C SER A 48 37.38 24.66 -15.89
N SER A 49 36.78 23.86 -16.75
CA SER A 49 35.75 24.32 -17.68
C SER A 49 34.67 25.05 -16.87
N ALA A 50 34.40 26.26 -17.24
CA ALA A 50 33.33 27.08 -16.66
C ALA A 50 31.99 26.40 -16.91
N SER A 51 31.42 25.78 -15.89
CA SER A 51 29.97 25.55 -15.83
C SER A 51 29.35 26.91 -15.53
N ASP A 52 28.47 27.34 -16.38
CA ASP A 52 27.57 28.47 -16.17
C ASP A 52 26.73 28.16 -14.91
N THR A 53 27.17 28.60 -13.76
CA THR A 53 26.32 28.59 -12.56
C THR A 53 25.35 29.75 -12.70
N THR A 54 24.18 29.46 -13.24
CA THR A 54 23.05 30.38 -13.21
C THR A 54 22.79 30.74 -11.76
N ASP A 55 22.87 32.03 -11.41
CA ASP A 55 22.51 32.50 -10.07
C ASP A 55 21.01 32.22 -9.83
N THR A 56 20.69 31.28 -8.96
CA THR A 56 19.32 30.88 -8.66
C THR A 56 18.72 31.62 -7.47
N SER A 57 19.44 32.59 -6.90
CA SER A 57 19.05 33.34 -5.69
C SER A 57 17.79 34.21 -5.86
N ASP A 58 17.50 34.63 -7.09
CA ASP A 58 16.34 35.48 -7.41
C ASP A 58 15.08 34.70 -7.83
N ARG A 59 15.14 33.36 -7.87
CA ARG A 59 13.98 32.52 -8.24
C ARG A 59 12.97 32.46 -7.12
N PRO A 60 11.64 32.46 -7.42
CA PRO A 60 10.63 32.17 -6.40
C PRO A 60 10.87 30.80 -5.81
N THR A 61 10.77 30.70 -4.48
CA THR A 61 10.95 29.44 -3.74
C THR A 61 9.63 29.00 -3.14
N TYR A 62 9.27 27.73 -3.37
CA TYR A 62 8.08 27.09 -2.81
C TYR A 62 8.49 26.06 -1.77
N LYS A 63 7.80 26.06 -0.64
CA LYS A 63 7.94 25.03 0.39
C LYS A 63 7.01 23.87 0.09
N ILE A 64 7.56 22.68 -0.12
CA ILE A 64 6.77 21.48 -0.39
C ILE A 64 7.07 20.42 0.66
N ALA A 65 6.04 20.02 1.40
CA ALA A 65 6.12 18.88 2.32
C ALA A 65 5.95 17.57 1.54
N THR A 66 6.80 16.59 1.82
CA THR A 66 6.68 15.24 1.31
C THR A 66 7.01 14.23 2.41
N VAL A 67 6.45 13.03 2.33
CA VAL A 67 6.64 11.97 3.32
C VAL A 67 7.28 10.77 2.66
N ARG A 68 8.29 10.19 3.33
CA ARG A 68 8.96 8.95 2.91
C ARG A 68 8.60 7.82 3.88
N TRP A 69 8.55 6.59 3.39
CA TRP A 69 8.26 5.42 4.23
C TRP A 69 9.32 5.18 5.30
N THR A 70 10.60 5.44 4.97
CA THR A 70 11.74 5.20 5.85
C THR A 70 12.83 6.26 5.63
N ASP A 71 13.62 6.54 6.67
CA ASP A 71 14.79 7.41 6.63
C ASP A 71 16.04 6.73 6.04
N THR A 72 15.96 5.42 5.76
CA THR A 72 17.08 4.67 5.17
C THR A 72 17.23 4.90 3.68
N TRP A 73 16.18 5.41 2.99
CA TRP A 73 16.23 5.73 1.57
C TRP A 73 16.66 7.19 1.36
N PRO A 74 17.72 7.42 0.55
CA PRO A 74 18.20 8.76 0.26
C PRO A 74 17.14 9.63 -0.41
N THR A 75 17.33 10.96 -0.30
CA THR A 75 16.41 11.96 -0.87
C THR A 75 17.10 12.91 -1.85
N ASP A 76 18.36 12.60 -2.21
CA ASP A 76 19.17 13.44 -3.11
C ASP A 76 18.51 13.64 -4.47
N PHE A 77 17.78 12.64 -4.96
CA PHE A 77 17.03 12.71 -6.21
C PHE A 77 16.02 13.89 -6.27
N LEU A 78 15.57 14.42 -5.12
CA LEU A 78 14.70 15.58 -5.06
C LEU A 78 15.38 16.86 -5.61
N HIS A 79 16.71 16.85 -5.67
CA HIS A 79 17.55 17.97 -6.15
C HIS A 79 18.32 17.64 -7.43
N GLU A 80 18.03 16.50 -8.07
CA GLU A 80 18.77 15.98 -9.21
C GLU A 80 17.83 15.53 -10.33
N GLY A 81 18.39 15.19 -11.49
CA GLY A 81 17.69 14.63 -12.63
C GLY A 81 16.43 15.40 -13.02
N VAL A 82 15.37 14.67 -13.32
CA VAL A 82 14.09 15.24 -13.78
C VAL A 82 13.49 16.26 -12.80
N MET A 83 13.68 16.07 -11.48
CA MET A 83 13.17 17.01 -10.47
C MET A 83 13.83 18.39 -10.66
N LYS A 84 15.16 18.40 -10.76
CA LYS A 84 15.94 19.62 -10.99
C LYS A 84 15.72 20.22 -12.38
N GLU A 85 15.59 19.39 -13.40
CA GLU A 85 15.34 19.85 -14.78
C GLU A 85 14.00 20.60 -14.89
N ILE A 86 12.95 20.12 -14.21
CA ILE A 86 11.64 20.78 -14.19
C ILE A 86 11.71 22.08 -13.37
N GLU A 87 12.42 22.11 -12.23
CA GLU A 87 12.67 23.35 -11.46
C GLU A 87 13.35 24.42 -12.33
N ASP A 88 14.41 24.02 -13.04
CA ASP A 88 15.17 24.93 -13.91
C ASP A 88 14.32 25.42 -15.10
N LYS A 89 13.54 24.53 -15.71
CA LYS A 89 12.61 24.87 -16.79
C LYS A 89 11.57 25.90 -16.36
N MET A 90 11.05 25.76 -15.15
CA MET A 90 10.04 26.67 -14.58
C MET A 90 10.67 27.91 -13.92
N ASN A 91 11.99 27.98 -13.83
CA ASN A 91 12.75 29.05 -13.17
C ASN A 91 12.30 29.28 -11.71
N ILE A 92 12.14 28.19 -10.96
CA ILE A 92 11.74 28.18 -9.54
C ILE A 92 12.78 27.42 -8.70
N ASN A 93 12.67 27.51 -7.39
CA ASN A 93 13.34 26.64 -6.42
C ASN A 93 12.29 25.96 -5.57
N ILE A 94 12.55 24.70 -5.18
CA ILE A 94 11.75 23.98 -4.20
C ILE A 94 12.55 23.80 -2.90
N ASP A 95 11.96 24.24 -1.80
CA ASP A 95 12.42 23.99 -0.42
C ASP A 95 11.68 22.73 0.09
N TRP A 96 12.33 21.57 -0.05
CA TRP A 96 11.76 20.29 0.31
C TRP A 96 11.74 20.09 1.82
N GLN A 97 10.55 19.96 2.39
CA GLN A 97 10.32 19.59 3.78
C GLN A 97 10.03 18.09 3.85
N VAL A 98 11.07 17.29 4.06
CA VAL A 98 10.96 15.84 4.09
C VAL A 98 10.60 15.35 5.49
N TYR A 99 9.53 14.55 5.58
CA TYR A 99 9.09 13.87 6.79
C TYR A 99 9.15 12.36 6.58
N TYR A 100 9.11 11.60 7.68
CA TYR A 100 9.11 10.15 7.64
C TYR A 100 7.83 9.59 8.24
N ASN A 101 7.36 8.46 7.68
CA ASN A 101 6.09 7.87 8.06
C ASN A 101 6.01 7.54 9.56
N SER A 102 7.15 7.19 10.20
CA SER A 102 7.25 6.92 11.63
C SER A 102 6.68 8.06 12.51
N ASP A 103 6.93 9.32 12.11
CA ASP A 103 6.61 10.50 12.92
C ASP A 103 5.50 11.36 12.29
N TRP A 104 5.08 11.01 11.06
CA TRP A 104 4.23 11.87 10.26
C TRP A 104 2.86 12.13 10.90
N SER A 105 2.27 11.16 11.56
CA SER A 105 0.95 11.34 12.20
C SER A 105 0.94 12.48 13.21
N GLU A 106 2.01 12.61 14.03
CA GLU A 106 2.17 13.69 15.00
C GLU A 106 2.48 15.02 14.31
N GLN A 107 3.47 15.02 13.40
CA GLN A 107 3.89 16.22 12.66
C GLN A 107 2.74 16.80 11.82
N LYS A 108 1.99 15.96 11.13
CA LYS A 108 0.80 16.35 10.37
C LYS A 108 -0.23 17.06 11.24
N SER A 109 -0.51 16.48 12.40
CA SER A 109 -1.49 17.05 13.34
C SER A 109 -1.07 18.43 13.82
N LEU A 110 0.22 18.63 14.10
CA LEU A 110 0.78 19.92 14.49
C LEU A 110 0.71 20.95 13.35
N LEU A 111 1.08 20.57 12.13
CA LEU A 111 1.01 21.44 10.95
C LEU A 111 -0.43 21.90 10.69
N LEU A 112 -1.39 20.98 10.62
CA LEU A 112 -2.79 21.31 10.38
C LEU A 112 -3.39 22.18 11.48
N ALA A 113 -3.04 21.92 12.75
CA ALA A 113 -3.53 22.70 13.88
C ALA A 113 -2.91 24.11 13.96
N SER A 114 -1.66 24.29 13.54
CA SER A 114 -0.98 25.60 13.54
C SER A 114 -1.53 26.55 12.49
N GLY A 115 -2.00 26.01 11.35
CA GLY A 115 -2.37 26.78 10.17
C GLY A 115 -1.17 27.36 9.41
N ASP A 116 0.07 27.12 9.84
CA ASP A 116 1.29 27.51 9.11
C ASP A 116 1.69 26.37 8.18
N LEU A 117 0.97 26.26 7.06
CA LEU A 117 1.14 25.18 6.10
C LEU A 117 2.26 25.51 5.09
N PRO A 118 2.93 24.47 4.52
CA PRO A 118 3.78 24.65 3.35
C PRO A 118 2.93 25.11 2.14
N ASP A 119 3.56 25.58 1.07
CA ASP A 119 2.86 25.98 -0.17
C ASP A 119 2.11 24.79 -0.78
N ALA A 120 2.67 23.57 -0.65
CA ALA A 120 2.00 22.35 -1.07
C ALA A 120 2.43 21.10 -0.28
N PHE A 121 1.62 20.05 -0.36
CA PHE A 121 1.93 18.69 0.08
C PHE A 121 2.03 17.79 -1.15
N LEU A 122 3.12 17.02 -1.27
CA LEU A 122 3.36 16.12 -2.40
C LEU A 122 3.39 14.66 -1.93
N GLY A 123 2.50 13.86 -2.51
CA GLY A 123 2.31 12.44 -2.23
C GLY A 123 1.04 12.14 -1.44
N SER A 124 0.33 11.10 -1.83
CA SER A 124 -0.94 10.66 -1.21
C SER A 124 -0.81 10.24 0.25
N ILE A 125 0.39 9.87 0.68
CA ILE A 125 0.71 9.56 2.08
C ILE A 125 0.63 10.81 2.99
N CYS A 126 0.75 12.01 2.44
CA CYS A 126 0.78 13.23 3.25
C CYS A 126 -0.55 13.50 3.96
N LEU A 127 -1.66 13.44 3.23
CA LEU A 127 -2.98 13.78 3.75
C LEU A 127 -4.01 12.70 3.34
N THR A 128 -4.81 12.28 4.29
CA THR A 128 -5.95 11.41 4.03
C THR A 128 -7.13 12.19 3.47
N GLN A 129 -8.13 11.50 2.93
CA GLN A 129 -9.38 12.12 2.50
C GLN A 129 -10.08 12.83 3.68
N ALA A 130 -10.01 12.26 4.87
CA ALA A 130 -10.54 12.87 6.10
C ALA A 130 -9.78 14.15 6.49
N ASP A 131 -8.44 14.17 6.36
CA ASP A 131 -7.64 15.38 6.62
C ASP A 131 -8.05 16.51 5.65
N MET A 132 -8.23 16.18 4.37
CA MET A 132 -8.66 17.15 3.35
C MET A 132 -10.07 17.69 3.64
N ALA A 133 -11.02 16.82 3.99
CA ALA A 133 -12.39 17.23 4.31
C ALA A 133 -12.45 18.14 5.53
N GLN A 134 -11.75 17.76 6.61
CA GLN A 134 -11.72 18.55 7.86
C GLN A 134 -11.02 19.91 7.69
N ASN A 135 -10.08 20.02 6.77
CA ASN A 135 -9.27 21.22 6.53
C ASN A 135 -9.52 21.82 5.15
N LYS A 136 -10.64 21.54 4.49
CA LYS A 136 -10.94 21.93 3.11
C LYS A 136 -10.70 23.43 2.83
N SER A 137 -11.03 24.29 3.78
CA SER A 137 -10.81 25.74 3.66
C SER A 137 -9.33 26.17 3.62
N ALA A 138 -8.41 25.29 3.97
CA ALA A 138 -6.97 25.52 3.93
C ALA A 138 -6.34 25.19 2.57
N PHE A 139 -7.07 24.55 1.66
CA PHE A 139 -6.60 24.15 0.35
C PHE A 139 -7.31 24.89 -0.78
N LEU A 140 -6.63 24.99 -1.92
CA LEU A 140 -7.16 25.64 -3.11
C LEU A 140 -8.11 24.72 -3.88
N ASP A 141 -9.16 25.30 -4.42
CA ASP A 141 -9.93 24.74 -5.52
C ASP A 141 -9.11 24.88 -6.81
N LEU A 142 -8.71 23.76 -7.37
CA LEU A 142 -7.83 23.68 -8.54
C LEU A 142 -8.61 23.60 -9.86
N THR A 143 -9.94 23.50 -9.84
CA THR A 143 -10.77 23.20 -11.00
C THR A 143 -10.49 24.13 -12.18
N ASP A 144 -10.63 25.46 -11.96
CA ASP A 144 -10.41 26.46 -13.01
C ASP A 144 -8.92 26.63 -13.35
N LEU A 145 -8.03 26.39 -12.38
CA LEU A 145 -6.58 26.48 -12.56
C LEU A 145 -6.03 25.34 -13.41
N ILE A 146 -6.55 24.12 -13.25
CA ILE A 146 -6.23 22.96 -14.09
C ILE A 146 -6.59 23.27 -15.54
N GLU A 147 -7.79 23.78 -15.78
CA GLU A 147 -8.24 24.15 -17.12
C GLU A 147 -7.34 25.21 -17.79
N LYS A 148 -6.81 26.14 -17.01
CA LYS A 148 -5.96 27.22 -17.47
C LYS A 148 -4.50 26.83 -17.68
N ASP A 149 -3.90 26.12 -16.71
CA ASP A 149 -2.45 26.02 -16.56
C ASP A 149 -1.89 24.60 -16.73
N MET A 150 -2.75 23.54 -16.88
CA MET A 150 -2.31 22.15 -16.89
C MET A 150 -2.73 21.38 -18.16
N PRO A 151 -2.12 21.68 -19.33
CA PRO A 151 -2.48 21.02 -20.58
C PRO A 151 -2.18 19.51 -20.60
N ASN A 152 -1.13 19.04 -19.92
CA ASN A 152 -0.78 17.62 -19.87
C ASN A 152 -1.78 16.83 -19.01
N LEU A 153 -2.14 17.34 -17.83
CA LEU A 153 -3.17 16.72 -17.00
C LEU A 153 -4.54 16.70 -17.69
N LYS A 154 -4.90 17.75 -18.41
CA LYS A 154 -6.14 17.77 -19.21
C LYS A 154 -6.15 16.68 -20.26
N ALA A 155 -5.05 16.49 -20.97
CA ALA A 155 -4.91 15.42 -21.94
C ALA A 155 -5.03 14.03 -21.27
N ALA A 156 -4.49 13.87 -20.04
CA ALA A 156 -4.65 12.66 -19.27
C ALA A 156 -6.12 12.42 -18.86
N PHE A 157 -6.84 13.46 -18.45
CA PHE A 157 -8.28 13.37 -18.12
C PHE A 157 -9.16 13.03 -19.35
N GLU A 158 -8.77 13.51 -20.52
CA GLU A 158 -9.47 13.17 -21.79
C GLU A 158 -9.21 11.72 -22.21
N ALA A 159 -7.99 11.23 -21.98
CA ALA A 159 -7.59 9.86 -22.28
C ALA A 159 -8.15 8.85 -21.28
N ASP A 160 -8.33 9.28 -20.02
CA ASP A 160 -8.78 8.45 -18.90
C ASP A 160 -9.84 9.17 -18.06
N PRO A 161 -11.12 9.01 -18.41
CA PRO A 161 -12.22 9.62 -17.65
C PRO A 161 -12.30 9.17 -16.19
N GLU A 162 -11.81 7.97 -15.86
CA GLU A 162 -11.79 7.46 -14.49
C GLU A 162 -10.86 8.30 -13.60
N LEU A 163 -9.69 8.69 -14.11
CA LEU A 163 -8.76 9.56 -13.41
C LEU A 163 -9.42 10.87 -12.98
N LYS A 164 -10.22 11.48 -13.87
CA LYS A 164 -10.98 12.69 -13.58
C LYS A 164 -12.10 12.42 -12.58
N ALA A 165 -12.83 11.32 -12.74
CA ALA A 165 -13.96 10.97 -11.87
C ALA A 165 -13.51 10.76 -10.41
N VAL A 166 -12.38 10.09 -10.21
CA VAL A 166 -11.80 9.85 -8.87
C VAL A 166 -11.36 11.14 -8.19
N CYS A 167 -10.84 12.13 -8.94
CA CYS A 167 -10.40 13.42 -8.37
C CYS A 167 -11.53 14.41 -8.12
N THR A 168 -12.69 14.19 -8.76
CA THR A 168 -13.80 15.13 -8.66
C THR A 168 -14.59 14.89 -7.39
N SER A 169 -14.50 15.83 -6.45
CA SER A 169 -15.27 15.82 -5.21
C SER A 169 -16.79 15.90 -5.45
N ARG A 170 -17.58 15.59 -4.44
CA ARG A 170 -19.06 15.60 -4.50
C ARG A 170 -19.66 16.98 -4.82
N ASP A 171 -18.93 18.07 -4.61
CA ASP A 171 -19.31 19.42 -5.00
C ASP A 171 -18.96 19.78 -6.46
N GLY A 172 -18.42 18.80 -7.21
CA GLY A 172 -18.01 18.95 -8.61
C GLY A 172 -16.66 19.65 -8.80
N ARG A 173 -15.88 19.82 -7.74
CA ARG A 173 -14.60 20.52 -7.75
C ARG A 173 -13.43 19.58 -7.51
N ILE A 174 -12.22 20.03 -7.88
CA ILE A 174 -10.96 19.29 -7.72
C ILE A 174 -10.07 20.06 -6.74
N TYR A 175 -9.63 19.41 -5.65
CA TYR A 175 -8.80 20.02 -4.60
C TYR A 175 -7.39 19.44 -4.52
N SER A 176 -7.08 18.46 -5.34
CA SER A 176 -5.77 17.79 -5.40
C SER A 176 -5.50 17.23 -6.78
N LEU A 177 -4.24 17.11 -7.12
CA LEU A 177 -3.83 16.50 -8.38
C LEU A 177 -3.64 14.99 -8.21
N PRO A 178 -4.03 14.19 -9.21
CA PRO A 178 -3.94 12.73 -9.15
C PRO A 178 -2.61 12.20 -9.66
N LYS A 179 -2.45 10.88 -9.53
CA LYS A 179 -1.55 10.08 -10.35
C LYS A 179 -2.29 8.92 -10.98
N LYS A 180 -1.70 8.38 -12.05
CA LYS A 180 -1.96 7.04 -12.54
C LYS A 180 -0.66 6.30 -12.75
N LEU A 181 -0.53 5.14 -12.12
CA LEU A 181 0.57 4.19 -12.33
C LEU A 181 0.31 3.33 -13.55
N PRO A 182 1.35 2.67 -14.10
CA PRO A 182 1.15 1.81 -15.25
C PRO A 182 0.27 0.62 -14.89
N LEU A 183 -0.90 0.55 -15.52
CA LEU A 183 -1.71 -0.65 -15.46
C LEU A 183 -0.96 -1.77 -16.17
N ARG A 184 -0.68 -2.81 -15.43
CA ARG A 184 -0.35 -4.09 -16.01
C ARG A 184 -1.63 -4.61 -16.66
N PRO A 185 -1.57 -5.25 -17.82
CA PRO A 185 -2.77 -5.79 -18.44
C PRO A 185 -3.49 -6.70 -17.45
N LYS A 186 -4.75 -6.41 -17.14
CA LYS A 186 -5.59 -7.21 -16.26
C LYS A 186 -4.95 -7.53 -14.91
N VAL A 187 -4.38 -6.54 -14.27
CA VAL A 187 -3.62 -6.66 -13.03
C VAL A 187 -4.40 -7.42 -11.97
N CYS A 188 -3.76 -8.45 -11.46
CA CYS A 188 -4.08 -9.00 -10.15
C CYS A 188 -3.45 -8.11 -9.07
N GLY A 189 -4.09 -7.97 -7.93
CA GLY A 189 -3.51 -7.36 -6.75
C GLY A 189 -2.41 -8.24 -6.14
N ASP A 190 -2.52 -8.54 -4.85
CA ASP A 190 -1.65 -9.53 -4.25
C ASP A 190 -1.94 -10.92 -4.82
N VAL A 191 -0.94 -11.77 -4.86
CA VAL A 191 -1.04 -13.16 -5.33
C VAL A 191 -0.78 -14.13 -4.18
N MET A 192 -1.32 -15.34 -4.29
CA MET A 192 -0.93 -16.46 -3.44
C MET A 192 0.24 -17.19 -4.08
N CYS A 193 1.26 -17.54 -3.29
CA CYS A 193 2.37 -18.36 -3.73
C CYS A 193 2.51 -19.57 -2.83
N ILE A 194 2.65 -20.75 -3.44
CA ILE A 194 2.76 -22.03 -2.75
C ILE A 194 4.19 -22.51 -2.71
N ASN A 195 4.61 -23.11 -1.62
CA ASN A 195 5.94 -23.72 -1.49
C ASN A 195 6.01 -24.98 -2.38
N GLN A 196 6.62 -24.82 -3.54
CA GLN A 196 6.79 -25.88 -4.53
C GLN A 196 7.75 -26.98 -4.04
N GLU A 197 8.77 -26.60 -3.27
CA GLU A 197 9.71 -27.56 -2.70
C GLU A 197 9.00 -28.53 -1.75
N TRP A 198 8.05 -28.03 -0.94
CA TRP A 198 7.23 -28.86 -0.05
C TRP A 198 6.27 -29.76 -0.83
N LEU A 199 5.67 -29.27 -1.92
CA LEU A 199 4.88 -30.14 -2.82
C LEU A 199 5.73 -31.27 -3.38
N ASP A 200 6.93 -30.96 -3.87
CA ASP A 200 7.82 -31.93 -4.47
C ASP A 200 8.32 -32.97 -3.44
N ASN A 201 8.66 -32.54 -2.22
CA ASN A 201 9.09 -33.40 -1.13
C ASN A 201 8.01 -34.41 -0.71
N LEU A 202 6.76 -33.96 -0.64
CA LEU A 202 5.62 -34.81 -0.29
C LEU A 202 5.03 -35.55 -1.50
N GLY A 203 5.51 -35.30 -2.72
CA GLY A 203 4.98 -35.88 -3.95
C GLY A 203 3.55 -35.46 -4.26
N LEU A 204 3.20 -34.21 -3.97
CA LEU A 204 1.88 -33.63 -4.17
C LEU A 204 1.83 -32.85 -5.49
N GLU A 205 0.66 -32.84 -6.11
CA GLU A 205 0.36 -31.99 -7.26
C GLU A 205 -0.07 -30.59 -6.77
N THR A 206 0.15 -29.56 -7.59
CA THR A 206 -0.35 -28.21 -7.33
C THR A 206 -1.88 -28.23 -7.27
N PRO A 207 -2.51 -27.71 -6.19
CA PRO A 207 -3.94 -27.73 -6.02
C PRO A 207 -4.67 -26.87 -7.05
N LYS A 208 -5.83 -27.34 -7.54
CA LYS A 208 -6.67 -26.67 -8.54
C LYS A 208 -8.02 -26.24 -8.00
N THR A 209 -8.44 -26.80 -6.88
CA THR A 209 -9.68 -26.47 -6.19
C THR A 209 -9.38 -26.08 -4.74
N TYR A 210 -10.29 -25.34 -4.11
CA TYR A 210 -10.11 -24.98 -2.70
C TYR A 210 -10.07 -26.22 -1.78
N LYS A 211 -10.70 -27.32 -2.18
CA LYS A 211 -10.62 -28.60 -1.43
C LYS A 211 -9.27 -29.28 -1.56
N GLU A 212 -8.70 -29.29 -2.77
CA GLU A 212 -7.34 -29.78 -2.96
C GLU A 212 -6.33 -28.90 -2.22
N LEU A 213 -6.55 -27.55 -2.19
CA LEU A 213 -5.73 -26.63 -1.40
C LEU A 213 -5.80 -26.96 0.10
N GLU A 214 -6.99 -27.21 0.64
CA GLU A 214 -7.18 -27.68 2.02
C GLU A 214 -6.37 -28.95 2.30
N GLU A 215 -6.51 -29.99 1.44
CA GLU A 215 -5.78 -31.25 1.59
C GLU A 215 -4.25 -31.07 1.55
N VAL A 216 -3.75 -30.20 0.68
CA VAL A 216 -2.33 -29.87 0.58
C VAL A 216 -1.85 -29.15 1.84
N LEU A 217 -2.57 -28.13 2.29
CA LEU A 217 -2.22 -27.36 3.49
C LEU A 217 -2.22 -28.20 4.77
N VAL A 218 -3.15 -29.14 4.89
CA VAL A 218 -3.18 -30.10 6.01
C VAL A 218 -1.93 -30.98 6.01
N LYS A 219 -1.51 -31.46 4.84
CA LYS A 219 -0.28 -32.26 4.73
C LYS A 219 0.96 -31.41 5.02
N PHE A 220 1.02 -30.18 4.56
CA PHE A 220 2.09 -29.25 4.91
C PHE A 220 2.25 -29.09 6.42
N ALA A 221 1.14 -28.97 7.15
CA ALA A 221 1.15 -28.76 8.60
C ALA A 221 1.27 -30.03 9.44
N THR A 222 1.22 -31.23 8.84
CA THR A 222 1.17 -32.50 9.58
C THR A 222 2.22 -33.54 9.15
N GLU A 223 2.91 -33.30 8.02
CA GLU A 223 3.97 -34.17 7.51
C GLU A 223 5.29 -33.34 7.45
N ASP A 224 6.43 -33.98 7.40
CA ASP A 224 7.75 -33.37 7.25
C ASP A 224 7.89 -32.80 5.82
N ALA A 225 7.33 -31.61 5.62
CA ALA A 225 7.21 -31.03 4.28
C ALA A 225 8.50 -30.35 3.81
N ASP A 226 9.30 -29.77 4.72
CA ASP A 226 10.60 -29.18 4.40
C ASP A 226 11.73 -30.22 4.34
N GLY A 227 11.49 -31.45 4.85
CA GLY A 227 12.43 -32.56 4.78
C GLY A 227 13.54 -32.50 5.82
N ASP A 228 13.40 -31.72 6.88
CA ASP A 228 14.40 -31.58 7.94
C ASP A 228 14.35 -32.68 8.98
N GLY A 229 13.29 -33.50 8.98
CA GLY A 229 13.05 -34.64 9.87
C GLY A 229 12.18 -34.31 11.08
N ASP A 230 11.60 -33.12 11.20
CA ASP A 230 10.70 -32.68 12.28
C ASP A 230 9.35 -32.20 11.72
N PRO A 231 8.32 -33.04 11.63
CA PRO A 231 7.01 -32.67 11.07
C PRO A 231 6.16 -31.78 12.00
N THR A 232 6.77 -30.98 12.86
CA THR A 232 6.07 -30.15 13.84
C THR A 232 6.41 -28.67 13.77
N ASN A 233 7.30 -28.29 12.87
CA ASN A 233 7.77 -26.92 12.67
C ASN A 233 7.21 -26.25 11.42
N GLU A 234 6.47 -26.98 10.58
CA GLU A 234 5.84 -26.46 9.38
C GLU A 234 4.50 -25.77 9.70
N ILE A 235 4.30 -24.65 9.01
CA ILE A 235 3.09 -23.82 9.12
C ILE A 235 2.40 -23.80 7.75
N GLY A 236 1.16 -24.22 7.67
CA GLY A 236 0.41 -24.16 6.40
C GLY A 236 0.23 -22.73 5.92
N ILE A 237 -0.33 -21.85 6.77
CA ILE A 237 -0.51 -20.42 6.51
C ILE A 237 -0.19 -19.59 7.74
N THR A 238 0.38 -18.39 7.51
CA THR A 238 0.64 -17.41 8.57
C THR A 238 0.21 -16.01 8.13
N ASN A 239 -0.13 -15.17 9.10
CA ASN A 239 -0.35 -13.74 8.92
C ASN A 239 0.02 -13.00 10.21
N SER A 240 -0.11 -11.68 10.24
CA SER A 240 0.18 -10.88 11.43
C SER A 240 -1.05 -10.12 11.89
N ALA A 241 -1.21 -10.01 13.21
CA ALA A 241 -2.21 -9.14 13.81
C ALA A 241 -1.94 -7.69 13.38
N GLY A 242 -3.01 -6.94 13.19
CA GLY A 242 -2.90 -5.54 12.84
C GLY A 242 -4.12 -5.02 12.10
N SER A 243 -4.10 -3.75 11.75
CA SER A 243 -5.16 -3.12 10.98
C SER A 243 -5.26 -3.78 9.60
N GLY A 244 -6.45 -4.29 9.28
CA GLY A 244 -6.73 -4.89 7.97
C GLY A 244 -6.43 -6.38 7.85
N LEU A 245 -6.21 -7.12 8.96
CA LEU A 245 -6.03 -8.58 8.93
C LEU A 245 -7.15 -9.26 8.15
N LEU A 246 -8.41 -9.06 8.54
CA LEU A 246 -9.56 -9.63 7.86
C LEU A 246 -9.70 -9.12 6.42
N SER A 247 -9.42 -7.85 6.15
CA SER A 247 -9.44 -7.32 4.78
C SER A 247 -8.40 -8.02 3.89
N GLY A 248 -7.23 -8.34 4.42
CA GLY A 248 -6.23 -9.17 3.75
C GLY A 248 -6.73 -10.59 3.51
N ASP A 249 -7.22 -11.25 4.55
CA ASP A 249 -7.72 -12.63 4.45
C ASP A 249 -8.85 -12.78 3.43
N LEU A 250 -9.79 -11.80 3.38
CA LEU A 250 -10.90 -11.79 2.43
C LEU A 250 -10.44 -11.72 0.97
N ARG A 251 -9.31 -11.07 0.70
CA ARG A 251 -8.73 -10.94 -0.65
C ARG A 251 -7.79 -12.09 -1.01
N HIS A 252 -7.32 -12.85 -0.02
CA HIS A 252 -6.31 -13.90 -0.20
C HIS A 252 -6.86 -15.27 0.15
N ILE A 253 -6.59 -15.77 1.37
CA ILE A 253 -6.92 -17.15 1.75
C ILE A 253 -8.42 -17.45 1.68
N LEU A 254 -9.28 -16.47 1.93
CA LEU A 254 -10.73 -16.64 1.84
C LEU A 254 -11.28 -16.34 0.43
N SER A 255 -10.44 -15.88 -0.50
CA SER A 255 -10.86 -15.53 -1.87
C SER A 255 -11.62 -16.63 -2.61
N PRO A 256 -11.36 -17.96 -2.42
CA PRO A 256 -12.12 -19.02 -3.07
C PRO A 256 -13.63 -19.00 -2.77
N PHE A 257 -14.04 -18.21 -1.79
CA PHE A 257 -15.45 -17.98 -1.44
C PHE A 257 -16.03 -16.69 -2.06
N GLY A 258 -15.29 -16.00 -2.91
CA GLY A 258 -15.76 -14.77 -3.55
C GLY A 258 -15.85 -13.58 -2.59
N THR A 259 -15.01 -13.53 -1.56
CA THR A 259 -15.04 -12.52 -0.48
C THR A 259 -14.25 -11.26 -0.82
N MET A 260 -14.18 -10.87 -2.09
CA MET A 260 -13.38 -9.71 -2.53
C MET A 260 -13.86 -8.40 -1.93
N VAL A 261 -12.94 -7.64 -1.36
CA VAL A 261 -13.18 -6.33 -0.74
C VAL A 261 -12.16 -5.30 -1.21
N SER A 262 -12.46 -4.03 -0.95
CA SER A 262 -11.54 -2.92 -1.15
C SER A 262 -10.25 -3.05 -0.32
N ARG A 263 -9.15 -2.55 -0.87
CA ARG A 263 -7.84 -2.53 -0.16
C ARG A 263 -7.76 -1.52 0.99
N ASP A 264 -8.69 -0.58 1.07
CA ASP A 264 -8.68 0.47 2.12
C ASP A 264 -9.18 0.00 3.49
N GLY A 265 -9.51 -1.30 3.61
CA GLY A 265 -9.91 -1.91 4.88
C GLY A 265 -11.32 -1.56 5.35
N ASN A 266 -12.19 -1.05 4.48
CA ASN A 266 -13.58 -0.73 4.84
C ASN A 266 -14.55 -1.91 4.68
N TYR A 267 -14.07 -3.09 4.30
CA TYR A 267 -14.84 -4.32 4.05
C TYR A 267 -15.94 -4.23 2.98
N MET A 268 -15.94 -3.15 2.20
CA MET A 268 -16.86 -3.02 1.09
C MET A 268 -16.40 -3.85 -0.10
N GLY A 269 -17.34 -4.57 -0.70
CA GLY A 269 -17.18 -5.30 -1.93
C GLY A 269 -18.34 -5.02 -2.89
N LEU A 270 -18.31 -5.67 -4.05
CA LEU A 270 -19.41 -5.71 -5.00
C LEU A 270 -19.92 -7.15 -5.07
N ASN A 271 -21.24 -7.33 -4.97
CA ASN A 271 -21.83 -8.65 -5.17
C ASN A 271 -21.90 -9.04 -6.67
N GLY A 272 -22.37 -10.24 -6.98
CA GLY A 272 -22.48 -10.74 -8.36
C GLY A 272 -23.42 -9.93 -9.28
N GLU A 273 -24.16 -8.95 -8.73
CA GLU A 273 -24.99 -8.00 -9.47
C GLU A 273 -24.29 -6.62 -9.61
N GLY A 274 -23.06 -6.47 -9.11
CA GLY A 274 -22.30 -5.21 -9.10
C GLY A 274 -22.85 -4.16 -8.11
N LYS A 275 -23.53 -4.62 -7.05
CA LYS A 275 -24.05 -3.74 -5.99
C LYS A 275 -23.09 -3.72 -4.80
N PRO A 276 -22.89 -2.55 -4.18
CA PRO A 276 -22.12 -2.44 -2.94
C PRO A 276 -22.71 -3.32 -1.83
N VAL A 277 -21.83 -4.08 -1.18
CA VAL A 277 -22.15 -4.91 -0.01
C VAL A 277 -21.07 -4.74 1.05
N PHE A 278 -21.45 -4.89 2.31
CA PHE A 278 -20.50 -5.03 3.40
C PHE A 278 -20.20 -6.53 3.56
N MET A 279 -19.07 -6.98 3.06
CA MET A 279 -18.73 -8.39 2.91
C MET A 279 -18.93 -9.23 4.19
N PRO A 280 -18.59 -8.75 5.40
CA PRO A 280 -18.81 -9.50 6.62
C PRO A 280 -20.28 -9.79 6.97
N MET A 281 -21.26 -9.35 6.17
CA MET A 281 -22.68 -9.67 6.33
C MET A 281 -23.19 -10.69 5.31
N GLU A 282 -22.36 -11.11 4.36
CA GLU A 282 -22.76 -11.98 3.26
C GLU A 282 -22.61 -13.47 3.64
N GLU A 283 -23.47 -14.32 3.06
CA GLU A 283 -23.45 -15.76 3.34
C GLU A 283 -22.14 -16.44 2.89
N ASN A 284 -21.54 -15.98 1.80
CA ASN A 284 -20.24 -16.49 1.35
C ASN A 284 -19.11 -16.18 2.34
N TYR A 285 -19.15 -15.04 3.04
CA TYR A 285 -18.25 -14.75 4.15
C TYR A 285 -18.45 -15.76 5.30
N LYS A 286 -19.70 -16.04 5.67
CA LYS A 286 -20.00 -17.03 6.71
C LYS A 286 -19.39 -18.39 6.38
N GLU A 287 -19.55 -18.87 5.14
CA GLU A 287 -18.97 -20.13 4.70
C GLU A 287 -17.43 -20.10 4.65
N ALA A 288 -16.84 -18.95 4.25
CA ALA A 288 -15.40 -18.75 4.27
C ALA A 288 -14.82 -18.85 5.69
N VAL A 289 -15.47 -18.22 6.67
CA VAL A 289 -15.04 -18.28 8.08
C VAL A 289 -15.16 -19.69 8.65
N LYS A 290 -16.20 -20.45 8.27
CA LYS A 290 -16.33 -21.87 8.66
C LYS A 290 -15.19 -22.72 8.10
N TRP A 291 -14.79 -22.45 6.84
CA TRP A 291 -13.64 -23.12 6.25
C TRP A 291 -12.32 -22.73 6.95
N MET A 292 -12.13 -21.46 7.27
CA MET A 292 -10.95 -21.01 8.03
C MET A 292 -10.90 -21.64 9.44
N ARG A 293 -12.06 -21.80 10.09
CA ARG A 293 -12.18 -22.55 11.33
C ARG A 293 -11.72 -24.00 11.18
N GLN A 294 -12.12 -24.69 10.09
CA GLN A 294 -11.68 -26.04 9.81
C GLN A 294 -10.16 -26.10 9.66
N LEU A 295 -9.54 -25.19 8.90
CA LEU A 295 -8.09 -25.11 8.78
C LEU A 295 -7.39 -24.88 10.14
N TRP A 296 -8.00 -24.08 11.01
CA TRP A 296 -7.51 -23.87 12.38
C TRP A 296 -7.56 -25.17 13.21
N GLU A 297 -8.67 -25.91 13.17
CA GLU A 297 -8.82 -27.18 13.89
C GLU A 297 -7.87 -28.27 13.40
N GLU A 298 -7.50 -28.24 12.14
CA GLU A 298 -6.55 -29.16 11.51
C GLU A 298 -5.09 -28.75 11.71
N GLY A 299 -4.83 -27.60 12.38
CA GLY A 299 -3.49 -27.13 12.70
C GLY A 299 -2.74 -26.47 11.52
N VAL A 300 -3.45 -26.13 10.44
CA VAL A 300 -2.90 -25.48 9.25
C VAL A 300 -2.49 -24.04 9.54
N VAL A 301 -3.29 -23.37 10.37
CA VAL A 301 -3.13 -21.94 10.68
C VAL A 301 -2.13 -21.75 11.82
N ASP A 302 -1.16 -20.86 11.62
CA ASP A 302 -0.21 -20.48 12.64
C ASP A 302 -0.91 -20.15 13.98
N PRO A 303 -0.53 -20.77 15.12
CA PRO A 303 -1.13 -20.45 16.41
C PRO A 303 -1.02 -18.97 16.81
N GLU A 304 -0.06 -18.24 16.27
CA GLU A 304 0.16 -16.81 16.55
C GLU A 304 -0.50 -15.88 15.51
N TYR A 305 -1.28 -16.43 14.57
CA TYR A 305 -1.91 -15.72 13.44
C TYR A 305 -2.60 -14.41 13.86
N PHE A 306 -3.34 -14.42 14.96
CA PHE A 306 -4.10 -13.29 15.47
C PHE A 306 -3.33 -12.44 16.51
N THR A 307 -2.09 -12.78 16.84
CA THR A 307 -1.37 -12.14 17.96
C THR A 307 0.05 -11.68 17.61
N GLN A 308 0.71 -12.29 16.64
CA GLN A 308 2.06 -11.90 16.22
C GLN A 308 2.08 -10.61 15.41
N ASP A 309 3.19 -9.90 15.46
CA ASP A 309 3.45 -8.74 14.60
C ASP A 309 4.07 -9.12 13.24
N GLY A 310 4.25 -8.11 12.37
CA GLY A 310 4.83 -8.31 11.05
C GLY A 310 6.28 -8.83 11.08
N SER A 311 7.06 -8.46 12.10
CA SER A 311 8.46 -8.92 12.23
C SER A 311 8.52 -10.42 12.55
N MET A 312 7.61 -10.90 13.38
CA MET A 312 7.50 -12.33 13.70
C MET A 312 7.03 -13.14 12.48
N LYS A 313 6.03 -12.64 11.74
CA LYS A 313 5.61 -13.23 10.46
C LYS A 313 6.80 -13.34 9.49
N THR A 314 7.51 -12.23 9.27
CA THR A 314 8.67 -12.18 8.36
C THR A 314 9.77 -13.16 8.79
N ALA A 315 10.05 -13.28 10.09
CA ALA A 315 11.06 -14.21 10.59
C ALA A 315 10.73 -15.68 10.26
N LYS A 316 9.46 -16.07 10.24
CA LYS A 316 9.00 -17.42 9.83
C LYS A 316 9.12 -17.62 8.32
N GLN A 317 8.74 -16.61 7.54
CA GLN A 317 8.80 -16.66 6.08
C GLN A 317 10.24 -16.63 5.52
N GLN A 318 11.12 -15.87 6.17
CA GLN A 318 12.52 -15.66 5.76
C GLN A 318 13.52 -16.41 6.66
N ALA A 319 13.09 -17.51 7.27
CA ALA A 319 13.94 -18.29 8.15
C ALA A 319 15.21 -18.81 7.44
N ASP A 320 16.32 -18.88 8.19
CA ASP A 320 17.56 -19.46 7.70
C ASP A 320 17.37 -20.96 7.42
N GLY A 321 17.74 -21.39 6.22
CA GLY A 321 17.62 -22.80 5.80
C GLY A 321 16.34 -23.14 5.06
N GLY A 322 15.38 -22.23 4.99
CA GLY A 322 14.11 -22.38 4.26
C GLY A 322 12.95 -21.72 4.97
N SER A 323 11.90 -21.39 4.23
CA SER A 323 10.66 -20.85 4.79
C SER A 323 9.96 -21.91 5.65
N GLN A 324 9.49 -21.52 6.84
CA GLN A 324 8.64 -22.35 7.70
C GLN A 324 7.17 -22.34 7.27
N VAL A 325 6.83 -21.68 6.14
CA VAL A 325 5.44 -21.44 5.71
C VAL A 325 5.19 -22.06 4.35
N GLY A 326 4.10 -22.77 4.20
CA GLY A 326 3.73 -23.48 2.96
C GLY A 326 2.99 -22.64 1.93
N LEU A 327 2.14 -21.70 2.37
CA LEU A 327 1.40 -20.77 1.51
C LEU A 327 1.58 -19.35 2.01
N ILE A 328 1.95 -18.47 1.11
CA ILE A 328 2.09 -17.04 1.38
C ILE A 328 1.23 -16.22 0.44
N PHE A 329 0.97 -14.98 0.79
CA PHE A 329 0.29 -14.01 -0.06
C PHE A 329 0.89 -12.62 0.12
N GLY A 330 1.00 -11.91 -0.98
CA GLY A 330 1.59 -10.59 -1.06
C GLY A 330 1.74 -10.13 -2.51
N TRP A 331 2.44 -9.01 -2.68
CA TRP A 331 2.65 -8.44 -4.00
C TRP A 331 3.45 -9.37 -4.92
N THR A 332 4.53 -9.92 -4.43
CA THR A 332 5.36 -10.93 -5.09
C THR A 332 5.99 -11.85 -4.04
N ALA A 333 6.41 -13.05 -4.44
CA ALA A 333 7.04 -14.00 -3.52
C ALA A 333 8.36 -13.44 -2.94
N ASP A 334 9.21 -12.78 -3.75
CA ASP A 334 10.48 -12.22 -3.29
C ASP A 334 10.32 -11.14 -2.22
N ALA A 335 9.25 -10.36 -2.30
CA ALA A 335 8.92 -9.36 -1.28
C ALA A 335 8.56 -10.01 0.08
N GLU A 336 7.89 -11.17 0.07
CA GLU A 336 7.42 -11.85 1.28
C GLU A 336 8.51 -12.75 1.89
N VAL A 337 9.13 -13.62 1.09
CA VAL A 337 10.02 -14.66 1.61
C VAL A 337 11.50 -14.37 1.40
N GLY A 338 11.86 -13.26 0.77
CA GLY A 338 13.24 -12.82 0.58
C GLY A 338 14.14 -13.90 0.00
N PRO A 339 15.19 -14.34 0.73
CA PRO A 339 16.14 -15.33 0.21
C PRO A 339 15.53 -16.69 -0.12
N ASN A 340 14.34 -17.00 0.38
CA ASN A 340 13.66 -18.28 0.17
C ASN A 340 12.77 -18.29 -1.09
N VAL A 341 12.80 -17.26 -1.92
CA VAL A 341 11.94 -17.08 -3.10
C VAL A 341 11.94 -18.26 -4.06
N ASN A 342 13.09 -18.93 -4.21
CA ASN A 342 13.21 -20.09 -5.11
C ASN A 342 12.38 -21.33 -4.67
N GLN A 343 11.91 -21.35 -3.41
CA GLN A 343 11.03 -22.40 -2.91
C GLN A 343 9.58 -22.20 -3.38
N PHE A 344 9.20 -21.01 -3.80
CA PHE A 344 7.83 -20.64 -4.06
C PHE A 344 7.51 -20.49 -5.54
N LYS A 345 6.26 -20.76 -5.87
CA LYS A 345 5.66 -20.44 -7.17
C LYS A 345 4.30 -19.81 -6.96
N THR A 346 3.97 -18.88 -7.85
CA THR A 346 2.64 -18.27 -7.91
C THR A 346 1.60 -19.34 -8.14
N LEU A 347 0.61 -19.38 -7.25
CA LEU A 347 -0.50 -20.29 -7.34
C LEU A 347 -1.54 -19.73 -8.34
N GLU A 348 -1.90 -20.54 -9.32
CA GLU A 348 -3.07 -20.25 -10.15
C GLU A 348 -4.31 -20.25 -9.25
N ALA A 349 -5.19 -19.24 -9.43
CA ALA A 349 -6.40 -19.14 -8.62
C ALA A 349 -7.20 -20.44 -8.65
N VAL A 350 -7.41 -21.01 -7.49
CA VAL A 350 -8.13 -22.29 -7.37
C VAL A 350 -9.63 -22.11 -7.64
N GLU A 351 -10.28 -23.16 -8.15
CA GLU A 351 -11.73 -23.21 -8.24
C GLU A 351 -12.35 -23.13 -6.84
N GLY A 352 -13.17 -22.13 -6.64
CA GLY A 352 -13.82 -21.82 -5.37
C GLY A 352 -15.04 -22.72 -5.08
N TYR A 353 -15.71 -22.42 -3.98
CA TYR A 353 -16.83 -23.22 -3.45
C TYR A 353 -18.06 -23.26 -4.39
N ASP A 354 -18.20 -22.27 -5.27
CA ASP A 354 -19.29 -22.12 -6.24
C ASP A 354 -18.88 -22.47 -7.68
N GLY A 355 -17.66 -23.00 -7.88
CA GLY A 355 -17.11 -23.37 -9.18
C GLY A 355 -16.49 -22.20 -9.97
N ASN A 356 -16.38 -21.00 -9.38
CA ASN A 356 -15.72 -19.86 -9.98
C ASN A 356 -14.29 -19.71 -9.44
N HIS A 357 -13.46 -18.94 -10.17
CA HIS A 357 -12.13 -18.55 -9.72
C HIS A 357 -12.14 -17.07 -9.34
N TYR A 358 -11.52 -16.73 -8.23
CA TYR A 358 -11.47 -15.39 -7.71
C TYR A 358 -10.03 -14.94 -7.51
N VAL A 359 -9.71 -13.78 -8.06
CA VAL A 359 -8.42 -13.12 -7.88
C VAL A 359 -8.66 -11.68 -7.46
N GLU A 360 -7.73 -11.10 -6.71
CA GLU A 360 -7.78 -9.66 -6.45
C GLU A 360 -7.47 -8.92 -7.74
N ALA A 361 -8.50 -8.45 -8.44
CA ALA A 361 -8.32 -7.63 -9.61
C ALA A 361 -7.84 -6.23 -9.23
N ALA A 362 -7.03 -5.61 -10.08
CA ALA A 362 -6.69 -4.21 -9.93
C ALA A 362 -7.96 -3.37 -9.97
N THR A 363 -8.13 -2.61 -8.93
CA THR A 363 -9.08 -1.53 -8.86
C THR A 363 -8.33 -0.21 -8.98
N ASN A 364 -9.05 0.90 -9.12
CA ASN A 364 -8.41 2.21 -9.10
C ASN A 364 -7.62 2.53 -7.82
N TYR A 365 -7.72 1.73 -6.76
CA TYR A 365 -6.84 1.84 -5.58
C TYR A 365 -5.40 1.43 -5.84
N LEU A 366 -5.13 0.58 -6.83
CA LEU A 366 -3.78 0.12 -7.12
C LEU A 366 -3.02 1.07 -8.05
N ASP A 367 -3.71 1.68 -9.00
CA ASP A 367 -3.10 2.48 -10.04
C ASP A 367 -3.43 3.97 -9.98
N ILE A 368 -4.55 4.36 -9.38
CA ILE A 368 -4.97 5.76 -9.25
C ILE A 368 -4.88 6.20 -7.80
N SER A 369 -4.41 7.43 -7.59
CA SER A 369 -4.57 8.17 -6.35
C SER A 369 -5.01 9.59 -6.66
N ASP A 370 -5.89 10.12 -5.84
CA ASP A 370 -6.50 11.44 -6.00
C ASP A 370 -5.78 12.57 -5.27
N ARG A 371 -4.73 12.27 -4.47
CA ARG A 371 -4.10 13.24 -3.55
C ARG A 371 -2.57 13.27 -3.68
N GLU A 372 -2.07 13.46 -4.91
CA GLU A 372 -0.62 13.46 -5.15
C GLU A 372 0.01 14.86 -5.07
N LEU A 373 -0.77 15.92 -5.23
CA LEU A 373 -0.36 17.28 -4.89
C LEU A 373 -1.57 18.07 -4.40
N MET A 374 -1.48 18.61 -3.19
CA MET A 374 -2.46 19.48 -2.56
C MET A 374 -1.82 20.84 -2.33
N ILE A 375 -2.39 21.93 -2.87
CA ILE A 375 -1.85 23.29 -2.76
C ILE A 375 -2.57 24.05 -1.66
N SER A 376 -1.80 24.61 -0.73
CA SER A 376 -2.34 25.42 0.35
C SER A 376 -2.90 26.75 -0.18
N LYS A 377 -3.96 27.23 0.45
CA LYS A 377 -4.63 28.49 0.07
C LYS A 377 -3.71 29.70 0.13
N ASP A 378 -2.72 29.68 1.00
CA ASP A 378 -1.78 30.77 1.22
C ASP A 378 -0.58 30.73 0.26
N CYS A 379 -0.51 29.76 -0.66
CA CYS A 379 0.48 29.75 -1.75
C CYS A 379 0.32 31.01 -2.60
N LYS A 380 1.41 31.76 -2.73
CA LYS A 380 1.38 33.11 -3.33
C LYS A 380 1.20 33.12 -4.85
N ASP A 381 1.74 32.12 -5.52
CA ASP A 381 1.66 31.97 -6.97
C ASP A 381 1.39 30.50 -7.32
N PRO A 382 0.14 30.05 -7.16
CA PRO A 382 -0.25 28.69 -7.48
C PRO A 382 -0.21 28.40 -8.99
N ASP A 383 -0.36 29.41 -9.84
CA ASP A 383 -0.31 29.24 -11.30
C ASP A 383 1.05 28.71 -11.76
N THR A 384 2.14 29.26 -11.23
CA THR A 384 3.51 28.79 -11.53
C THR A 384 3.77 27.41 -10.94
N LEU A 385 3.30 27.15 -9.72
CA LEU A 385 3.45 25.83 -9.08
C LEU A 385 2.66 24.75 -9.83
N LEU A 386 1.48 25.06 -10.37
CA LEU A 386 0.70 24.12 -11.18
C LEU A 386 1.35 23.84 -12.54
N LYS A 387 1.98 24.81 -13.18
CA LYS A 387 2.75 24.56 -14.40
C LYS A 387 3.96 23.68 -14.15
N TRP A 388 4.63 23.84 -12.99
CA TRP A 388 5.66 22.90 -12.56
C TRP A 388 5.09 21.49 -12.36
N ALA A 389 3.95 21.37 -11.71
CA ALA A 389 3.30 20.08 -11.48
C ALA A 389 2.78 19.43 -12.78
N ASP A 390 2.39 20.21 -13.79
CA ASP A 390 1.91 19.68 -15.07
C ASP A 390 3.01 18.97 -15.88
N GLU A 391 4.27 19.35 -15.69
CA GLU A 391 5.41 18.71 -16.37
C GLU A 391 5.57 17.23 -15.99
N PHE A 392 5.15 16.86 -14.78
CA PHE A 392 5.19 15.46 -14.30
C PHE A 392 4.24 14.52 -15.04
N TYR A 393 3.23 15.05 -15.72
CA TYR A 393 2.30 14.26 -16.53
C TYR A 393 2.80 13.96 -17.95
N THR A 394 4.02 14.37 -18.29
CA THR A 394 4.67 13.93 -19.54
C THR A 394 5.21 12.50 -19.40
N ASP A 395 5.24 11.73 -20.50
CA ASP A 395 5.71 10.34 -20.50
C ASP A 395 7.10 10.18 -19.86
N LEU A 396 8.05 11.06 -20.24
CA LEU A 396 9.43 10.97 -19.73
C LEU A 396 9.56 11.37 -18.27
N ALA A 397 8.83 12.37 -17.80
CA ALA A 397 8.84 12.73 -16.40
C ALA A 397 8.14 11.66 -15.54
N SER A 398 7.02 11.10 -16.02
CA SER A 398 6.35 9.99 -15.36
C SER A 398 7.26 8.77 -15.21
N LEU A 399 7.96 8.37 -16.29
CA LEU A 399 8.92 7.26 -16.26
C LEU A 399 10.04 7.51 -15.23
N GLN A 400 10.68 8.69 -15.27
CA GLN A 400 11.80 9.00 -14.40
C GLN A 400 11.39 9.19 -12.94
N THR A 401 10.22 9.77 -12.67
CA THR A 401 9.71 9.90 -11.31
C THR A 401 9.22 8.59 -10.71
N PHE A 402 9.14 7.52 -11.50
CA PHE A 402 8.74 6.19 -11.06
C PHE A 402 9.91 5.23 -10.90
N TYR A 403 10.90 5.23 -11.79
CA TYR A 403 12.02 4.28 -11.76
C TYR A 403 13.40 4.90 -11.51
N GLY A 404 13.54 6.22 -11.65
CA GLY A 404 14.82 6.91 -11.52
C GLY A 404 15.26 7.59 -12.83
N MET A 405 16.50 8.07 -12.88
CA MET A 405 16.99 8.94 -13.94
C MET A 405 17.43 8.15 -15.18
N ILE A 406 17.12 8.68 -16.37
CA ILE A 406 17.70 8.22 -17.64
C ILE A 406 19.23 8.44 -17.61
N GLY A 407 19.97 7.42 -18.01
CA GLY A 407 21.43 7.39 -17.96
C GLY A 407 22.01 6.93 -16.63
N SER A 408 21.17 6.63 -15.63
CA SER A 408 21.56 6.08 -14.33
C SER A 408 20.79 4.81 -13.97
N GLN A 409 19.48 4.90 -13.78
CA GLN A 409 18.59 3.74 -13.51
C GLN A 409 17.85 3.27 -14.76
N ILE A 410 17.86 4.07 -15.82
CA ILE A 410 17.14 3.80 -17.05
C ILE A 410 18.07 4.02 -18.24
N THR A 411 18.12 3.04 -19.12
CA THR A 411 18.79 3.14 -20.43
C THR A 411 17.81 3.60 -21.51
N ASP A 412 18.12 4.70 -22.20
CA ASP A 412 17.40 5.14 -23.41
C ASP A 412 17.98 4.39 -24.63
N ASN A 413 17.16 3.62 -25.32
CA ASN A 413 17.58 2.85 -26.50
C ASN A 413 17.71 3.72 -27.77
N GLY A 414 17.27 4.99 -27.73
CA GLY A 414 17.36 5.94 -28.84
C GLY A 414 16.31 5.76 -29.94
N ASP A 415 15.37 4.85 -29.78
CA ASP A 415 14.25 4.58 -30.69
C ASP A 415 12.88 4.88 -30.08
N GLY A 416 12.86 5.47 -28.89
CA GLY A 416 11.66 5.78 -28.12
C GLY A 416 11.24 4.66 -27.15
N THR A 417 12.12 3.67 -26.98
CA THR A 417 11.98 2.62 -25.94
C THR A 417 13.06 2.77 -24.88
N TYR A 418 12.77 2.23 -23.69
CA TYR A 418 13.59 2.36 -22.50
C TYR A 418 13.73 1.02 -21.77
N ASN A 419 14.89 0.78 -21.15
CA ASN A 419 15.08 -0.34 -20.24
C ASN A 419 15.29 0.20 -18.82
N VAL A 420 14.57 -0.34 -17.86
CA VAL A 420 14.90 -0.16 -16.45
C VAL A 420 16.03 -1.11 -16.13
N ASP A 421 17.13 -0.59 -15.62
CA ASP A 421 18.37 -1.35 -15.44
C ASP A 421 18.36 -2.10 -14.10
N VAL A 422 18.99 -3.28 -14.09
CA VAL A 422 19.25 -4.01 -12.84
C VAL A 422 20.21 -3.18 -11.99
N PRO A 423 19.88 -2.93 -10.70
CA PRO A 423 20.76 -2.13 -9.83
C PRO A 423 22.16 -2.72 -9.71
N SER A 424 23.18 -1.90 -10.00
CA SER A 424 24.58 -2.36 -10.02
C SER A 424 25.18 -2.53 -8.63
N ASP A 425 24.54 -2.01 -7.59
CA ASP A 425 24.95 -2.11 -6.18
C ASP A 425 24.42 -3.38 -5.48
N GLY A 426 23.64 -4.20 -6.19
CA GLY A 426 23.03 -5.42 -5.67
C GLY A 426 21.75 -5.20 -4.85
N SER A 427 21.23 -3.97 -4.83
CA SER A 427 19.90 -3.71 -4.27
C SER A 427 18.79 -4.30 -5.15
N SER A 428 17.60 -4.50 -4.59
CA SER A 428 16.43 -4.85 -5.40
C SER A 428 16.00 -3.68 -6.27
N LEU A 429 15.28 -3.96 -7.35
CA LEU A 429 14.72 -2.94 -8.23
C LEU A 429 13.82 -1.95 -7.45
N ASP A 430 13.00 -2.46 -6.53
CA ASP A 430 12.14 -1.63 -5.68
C ASP A 430 12.95 -0.71 -4.76
N THR A 431 13.98 -1.23 -4.10
CA THR A 431 14.87 -0.41 -3.25
C THR A 431 15.55 0.67 -4.08
N SER A 432 16.02 0.35 -5.28
CA SER A 432 16.63 1.31 -6.20
C SER A 432 15.62 2.39 -6.61
N ALA A 433 14.42 2.01 -7.03
CA ALA A 433 13.39 2.97 -7.43
C ALA A 433 12.98 3.90 -6.28
N TRP A 434 12.76 3.36 -5.07
CA TRP A 434 12.47 4.17 -3.89
C TRP A 434 13.61 5.09 -3.46
N SER A 435 14.86 4.71 -3.74
CA SER A 435 16.04 5.53 -3.40
C SER A 435 16.32 6.63 -4.42
N ASN A 436 15.87 6.48 -5.66
CA ASN A 436 16.23 7.36 -6.77
C ASN A 436 15.04 8.07 -7.43
N SER A 437 13.82 7.91 -6.89
CA SER A 437 12.63 8.54 -7.45
C SER A 437 11.53 8.76 -6.41
N LEU A 438 10.45 9.41 -6.81
CA LEU A 438 9.22 9.51 -6.03
C LEU A 438 8.49 8.17 -5.92
N ARG A 439 8.80 7.22 -6.79
CA ARG A 439 8.17 5.90 -6.93
C ARG A 439 6.64 6.05 -7.00
N ASP A 440 5.91 5.55 -6.02
CA ASP A 440 4.45 5.57 -6.00
C ASP A 440 3.85 6.94 -5.65
N PHE A 441 4.66 7.94 -5.29
CA PHE A 441 4.18 9.26 -4.89
C PHE A 441 4.38 10.32 -5.96
N GLY A 442 3.62 11.39 -5.83
CA GLY A 442 3.67 12.57 -6.70
C GLY A 442 2.89 12.43 -8.01
N PRO A 443 2.55 13.58 -8.63
CA PRO A 443 1.82 13.63 -9.88
C PRO A 443 2.53 12.83 -10.98
N LYS A 444 1.79 12.02 -11.74
CA LYS A 444 2.26 11.32 -12.94
C LYS A 444 1.09 10.68 -13.70
N TYR A 445 1.31 10.39 -14.96
CA TYR A 445 0.34 9.66 -15.77
C TYR A 445 1.05 8.62 -16.64
N MET A 446 0.77 7.37 -16.40
CA MET A 446 1.27 6.24 -17.17
C MET A 446 0.06 5.50 -17.72
N ASN A 447 -0.08 5.51 -19.04
CA ASN A 447 -1.20 4.87 -19.73
C ASN A 447 -0.97 3.36 -19.91
N GLY A 448 -1.98 2.67 -20.52
CA GLY A 448 -1.93 1.22 -20.77
C GLY A 448 -0.80 0.77 -21.68
N ASP A 449 -0.25 1.68 -22.52
CA ASP A 449 0.84 1.38 -23.47
C ASP A 449 2.24 1.53 -22.85
N PHE A 450 2.32 1.82 -21.56
CA PHE A 450 3.59 2.11 -20.87
C PHE A 450 4.61 0.98 -21.08
N TYR A 451 4.22 -0.26 -20.84
CA TYR A 451 5.11 -1.42 -20.98
C TYR A 451 5.39 -1.85 -22.41
N ASP A 452 4.72 -1.28 -23.41
CA ASP A 452 5.11 -1.43 -24.82
C ASP A 452 6.41 -0.67 -25.13
N LYS A 453 6.72 0.35 -24.33
CA LYS A 453 7.89 1.22 -24.49
C LYS A 453 8.95 0.99 -23.41
N VAL A 454 8.60 0.39 -22.28
CA VAL A 454 9.48 0.24 -21.12
C VAL A 454 9.64 -1.24 -20.77
N SER A 455 10.86 -1.74 -20.91
CA SER A 455 11.21 -3.11 -20.54
C SER A 455 11.74 -3.14 -19.10
N LEU A 456 11.33 -4.16 -18.35
CA LEU A 456 11.74 -4.41 -16.97
C LEU A 456 12.62 -5.65 -16.89
N PRO A 457 13.52 -5.76 -15.89
CA PRO A 457 14.19 -7.02 -15.55
C PRO A 457 13.13 -8.08 -15.20
N GLU A 458 13.17 -9.24 -15.85
CA GLU A 458 12.16 -10.31 -15.69
C GLU A 458 12.20 -10.97 -14.31
N ASP A 459 13.34 -10.91 -13.63
CA ASP A 459 13.63 -11.60 -12.37
C ASP A 459 13.63 -10.67 -11.14
N GLN A 460 13.14 -9.45 -11.26
CA GLN A 460 13.11 -8.49 -10.17
C GLN A 460 11.84 -7.63 -10.16
N GLY A 461 11.33 -7.35 -8.96
CA GLY A 461 10.30 -6.37 -8.69
C GLY A 461 9.10 -6.44 -9.61
N ASP A 462 8.80 -5.34 -10.32
CA ASP A 462 7.65 -5.27 -11.23
C ASP A 462 7.73 -6.25 -12.41
N GLY A 463 8.92 -6.74 -12.79
CA GLY A 463 9.07 -7.77 -13.81
C GLY A 463 8.54 -9.13 -13.33
N ILE A 464 8.85 -9.52 -12.09
CA ILE A 464 8.25 -10.71 -11.45
C ILE A 464 6.74 -10.55 -11.39
N LYS A 465 6.27 -9.37 -10.95
CA LYS A 465 4.83 -9.10 -10.85
C LYS A 465 4.09 -9.24 -12.18
N LEU A 466 4.67 -8.80 -13.30
CA LEU A 466 4.09 -9.00 -14.63
C LEU A 466 3.98 -10.49 -14.99
N ALA A 467 4.97 -11.29 -14.63
CA ALA A 467 4.93 -12.74 -14.85
C ALA A 467 3.86 -13.42 -13.97
N ASP A 468 3.75 -13.00 -12.70
CA ASP A 468 2.74 -13.49 -11.75
C ASP A 468 1.31 -13.14 -12.22
N ASP A 469 1.11 -11.89 -12.68
CA ASP A 469 -0.18 -11.45 -13.21
C ASP A 469 -0.63 -12.29 -14.42
N ALA A 470 0.30 -12.66 -15.29
CA ALA A 470 0.01 -13.46 -16.49
C ALA A 470 -0.59 -14.86 -16.16
N ILE A 471 -0.27 -15.42 -14.97
CA ILE A 471 -0.81 -16.71 -14.52
C ILE A 471 -2.31 -16.59 -14.26
N ASN A 472 -2.73 -15.48 -13.65
CA ASN A 472 -4.09 -15.28 -13.13
C ASN A 472 -4.95 -14.32 -13.98
N GLU A 473 -4.38 -13.64 -14.99
CA GLU A 473 -5.11 -12.63 -15.79
C GLU A 473 -6.39 -13.15 -16.45
N LYS A 474 -6.42 -14.44 -16.78
CA LYS A 474 -7.58 -15.09 -17.40
C LYS A 474 -8.80 -15.18 -16.48
N TYR A 475 -8.61 -15.01 -15.17
CA TYR A 475 -9.66 -15.04 -14.16
C TYR A 475 -10.10 -13.66 -13.71
N VAL A 476 -9.44 -12.60 -14.20
CA VAL A 476 -9.80 -11.24 -13.84
C VAL A 476 -11.16 -10.89 -14.44
N ASP A 477 -12.12 -10.61 -13.56
CA ASP A 477 -13.44 -10.11 -13.89
C ASP A 477 -13.66 -8.86 -13.04
N THR A 478 -13.48 -7.68 -13.62
CA THR A 478 -13.56 -6.40 -12.91
C THR A 478 -14.95 -6.09 -12.37
N GLU A 479 -15.99 -6.78 -12.84
CA GLU A 479 -17.35 -6.64 -12.32
C GLU A 479 -17.61 -7.53 -11.09
N LYS A 480 -16.91 -8.66 -10.98
CA LYS A 480 -17.13 -9.65 -9.92
C LYS A 480 -15.96 -9.79 -8.94
N ASN A 481 -14.73 -9.67 -9.46
CA ASN A 481 -13.50 -9.88 -8.67
C ASN A 481 -12.88 -8.56 -8.22
N CYS A 482 -13.50 -7.45 -8.55
CA CYS A 482 -13.10 -6.12 -8.15
C CYS A 482 -13.71 -5.81 -6.78
N GLY A 483 -12.90 -5.38 -5.86
CA GLY A 483 -13.38 -4.79 -4.62
C GLY A 483 -14.16 -3.49 -4.91
N PHE A 484 -14.66 -2.87 -3.87
CA PHE A 484 -15.33 -1.58 -3.97
C PHE A 484 -14.31 -0.51 -4.44
N PRO A 485 -14.61 0.30 -5.47
CA PRO A 485 -13.67 1.29 -6.01
C PRO A 485 -13.46 2.47 -5.06
N MET A 486 -12.41 3.26 -5.30
CA MET A 486 -12.22 4.54 -4.65
C MET A 486 -13.35 5.49 -5.03
N VAL A 487 -14.05 6.04 -4.03
CA VAL A 487 -15.18 6.94 -4.21
C VAL A 487 -14.98 8.23 -3.42
N GLN A 488 -15.67 9.28 -3.83
CA GLN A 488 -15.66 10.56 -3.13
C GLN A 488 -16.92 10.71 -2.26
N TYR A 489 -16.70 11.16 -1.03
CA TYR A 489 -17.77 11.42 -0.06
C TYR A 489 -18.03 12.93 0.10
N THR A 490 -19.19 13.30 0.60
CA THR A 490 -19.34 14.63 1.20
C THR A 490 -18.58 14.70 2.53
N ASP A 491 -18.26 15.91 2.99
CA ASP A 491 -17.55 16.09 4.27
C ASP A 491 -18.38 15.54 5.45
N GLU A 492 -19.72 15.64 5.37
CA GLU A 492 -20.67 15.10 6.35
C GLU A 492 -20.67 13.57 6.32
N ASP A 493 -20.79 12.96 5.12
CA ASP A 493 -20.80 11.51 4.94
C ASP A 493 -19.47 10.89 5.40
N LEU A 494 -18.33 11.50 5.05
CA LEU A 494 -17.01 11.03 5.46
C LEU A 494 -16.85 11.05 6.97
N SER A 495 -17.28 12.12 7.63
CA SER A 495 -17.28 12.20 9.09
C SER A 495 -18.16 11.11 9.71
N ARG A 496 -19.30 10.85 9.09
CA ARG A 496 -20.27 9.88 9.59
C ARG A 496 -19.80 8.44 9.42
N ILE A 497 -19.30 8.05 8.23
CA ILE A 497 -18.78 6.69 8.00
C ILE A 497 -17.54 6.42 8.85
N THR A 498 -16.68 7.42 9.09
CA THR A 498 -15.52 7.27 9.98
C THR A 498 -15.96 6.97 11.41
N ALA A 499 -16.97 7.69 11.91
CA ALA A 499 -17.49 7.49 13.26
C ALA A 499 -18.14 6.11 13.43
N ILE A 500 -18.98 5.70 12.47
CA ILE A 500 -19.65 4.39 12.49
C ILE A 500 -18.64 3.26 12.25
N GLY A 501 -17.80 3.40 11.25
CA GLY A 501 -16.88 2.36 10.79
C GLY A 501 -15.88 1.94 11.87
N THR A 502 -15.35 2.88 12.66
CA THR A 502 -14.34 2.57 13.69
C THR A 502 -14.77 1.47 14.66
N ASP A 503 -16.02 1.49 15.12
CA ASP A 503 -16.51 0.50 16.08
C ASP A 503 -16.93 -0.80 15.35
N ILE A 504 -17.52 -0.67 14.16
CA ILE A 504 -17.92 -1.83 13.35
C ILE A 504 -16.69 -2.66 12.96
N TYR A 505 -15.61 -2.05 12.49
CA TYR A 505 -14.42 -2.78 12.07
C TYR A 505 -13.79 -3.56 13.22
N LYS A 506 -13.66 -2.95 14.39
CA LYS A 506 -13.18 -3.65 15.60
C LYS A 506 -14.07 -4.82 15.99
N TYR A 507 -15.37 -4.65 15.88
CA TYR A 507 -16.32 -5.71 16.20
C TYR A 507 -16.22 -6.89 15.22
N VAL A 508 -16.14 -6.60 13.94
CA VAL A 508 -15.99 -7.60 12.86
C VAL A 508 -14.69 -8.38 13.01
N GLU A 509 -13.56 -7.69 13.23
CA GLU A 509 -12.26 -8.32 13.46
C GLU A 509 -12.26 -9.24 14.71
N ALA A 510 -12.86 -8.78 15.79
CA ALA A 510 -12.96 -9.56 17.02
C ALA A 510 -13.83 -10.80 16.84
N GLN A 511 -14.95 -10.68 16.13
CA GLN A 511 -15.83 -11.81 15.83
C GLN A 511 -15.20 -12.81 14.87
N TYR A 512 -14.47 -12.33 13.85
CA TYR A 512 -13.71 -13.19 12.96
C TYR A 512 -12.70 -14.06 13.73
N ALA A 513 -11.87 -13.44 14.55
CA ALA A 513 -10.90 -14.15 15.36
C ALA A 513 -11.57 -15.14 16.33
N HIS A 514 -12.67 -14.72 16.99
CA HIS A 514 -13.46 -15.60 17.85
C HIS A 514 -13.99 -16.83 17.11
N TRP A 515 -14.63 -16.63 15.97
CA TRP A 515 -15.20 -17.77 15.23
C TRP A 515 -14.15 -18.73 14.65
N VAL A 516 -13.00 -18.20 14.23
CA VAL A 516 -11.89 -19.04 13.78
C VAL A 516 -11.29 -19.84 14.95
N VAL A 517 -11.06 -19.22 16.10
CA VAL A 517 -10.39 -19.87 17.26
C VAL A 517 -11.35 -20.72 18.10
N ASP A 518 -12.54 -20.21 18.39
CA ASP A 518 -13.49 -20.83 19.33
C ASP A 518 -14.70 -21.50 18.63
N GLY A 519 -15.01 -21.07 17.39
CA GLY A 519 -16.19 -21.51 16.65
C GLY A 519 -17.46 -20.75 17.03
N GLY A 520 -18.63 -21.30 16.68
CA GLY A 520 -19.93 -20.77 17.10
C GLY A 520 -20.67 -19.93 16.07
N ILE A 521 -20.10 -19.69 14.88
CA ILE A 521 -20.66 -18.78 13.87
C ILE A 521 -22.12 -19.13 13.48
N ASP A 522 -22.46 -20.43 13.39
CA ASP A 522 -23.82 -20.84 13.00
C ASP A 522 -24.89 -20.44 14.03
N ASP A 523 -24.53 -20.50 15.32
CA ASP A 523 -25.45 -20.15 16.43
C ASP A 523 -25.49 -18.64 16.67
N GLU A 524 -24.42 -17.92 16.35
CA GLU A 524 -24.24 -16.49 16.67
C GLU A 524 -24.55 -15.55 15.50
N TRP A 525 -24.67 -16.07 14.28
CA TRP A 525 -24.80 -15.27 13.07
C TRP A 525 -25.94 -14.24 13.12
N ASP A 526 -27.14 -14.66 13.50
CA ASP A 526 -28.29 -13.76 13.56
C ASP A 526 -28.06 -12.63 14.58
N SER A 527 -27.50 -12.95 15.75
CA SER A 527 -27.20 -11.96 16.77
C SER A 527 -26.07 -11.01 16.36
N TYR A 528 -25.10 -11.48 15.59
CA TYR A 528 -24.04 -10.67 15.00
C TYR A 528 -24.61 -9.66 14.00
N ILE A 529 -25.47 -10.09 13.08
CA ILE A 529 -26.14 -9.21 12.12
C ILE A 529 -26.99 -8.16 12.85
N ASP A 530 -27.74 -8.55 13.88
CA ASP A 530 -28.55 -7.61 14.68
C ASP A 530 -27.66 -6.60 15.42
N GLN A 531 -26.49 -6.99 15.89
CA GLN A 531 -25.52 -6.10 16.52
C GLN A 531 -24.95 -5.09 15.52
N LEU A 532 -24.58 -5.50 14.31
CA LEU A 532 -24.11 -4.59 13.25
C LEU A 532 -25.20 -3.55 12.90
N LYS A 533 -26.46 -3.96 12.81
CA LYS A 533 -27.59 -3.03 12.61
C LYS A 533 -27.73 -2.04 13.76
N ALA A 534 -27.60 -2.50 14.99
CA ALA A 534 -27.62 -1.63 16.17
C ALA A 534 -26.45 -0.63 16.19
N MET A 535 -25.29 -0.99 15.60
CA MET A 535 -24.13 -0.11 15.45
C MET A 535 -24.23 0.88 14.28
N GLY A 536 -25.24 0.74 13.41
CA GLY A 536 -25.52 1.69 12.33
C GLY A 536 -25.03 1.25 10.96
N ILE A 537 -24.85 -0.06 10.71
CA ILE A 537 -24.37 -0.57 9.42
C ILE A 537 -25.31 -0.19 8.26
N ASP A 538 -26.61 -0.09 8.48
CA ASP A 538 -27.56 0.28 7.43
C ASP A 538 -27.32 1.72 6.92
N GLU A 539 -27.00 2.67 7.82
CA GLU A 539 -26.61 4.04 7.46
C GLU A 539 -25.25 4.05 6.74
N PHE A 540 -24.28 3.28 7.24
CA PHE A 540 -22.97 3.13 6.61
C PHE A 540 -23.11 2.63 5.16
N LEU A 541 -23.87 1.54 4.93
CA LEU A 541 -24.13 0.98 3.60
C LEU A 541 -24.84 1.96 2.67
N GLN A 542 -25.77 2.75 3.19
CA GLN A 542 -26.46 3.75 2.39
C GLN A 542 -25.49 4.83 1.89
N ILE A 543 -24.63 5.36 2.76
CA ILE A 543 -23.62 6.37 2.39
C ILE A 543 -22.66 5.80 1.34
N GLN A 544 -22.17 4.56 1.53
CA GLN A 544 -21.28 3.88 0.57
C GLN A 544 -21.96 3.71 -0.79
N THR A 545 -23.22 3.29 -0.78
CA THR A 545 -24.02 3.11 -2.01
C THR A 545 -24.22 4.42 -2.76
N ASP A 546 -24.52 5.51 -2.05
CA ASP A 546 -24.73 6.83 -2.65
C ASP A 546 -23.42 7.39 -3.23
N ALA A 547 -22.29 7.16 -2.57
CA ALA A 547 -20.98 7.53 -3.08
C ALA A 547 -20.60 6.73 -4.34
N TYR A 548 -20.87 5.42 -4.34
CA TYR A 548 -20.65 4.55 -5.50
C TYR A 548 -21.52 4.95 -6.70
N ASN A 549 -22.79 5.25 -6.48
CA ASN A 549 -23.69 5.70 -7.54
C ASN A 549 -23.21 7.01 -8.17
N ALA A 550 -22.73 7.95 -7.35
CA ALA A 550 -22.18 9.20 -7.85
C ALA A 550 -20.86 8.99 -8.62
N TYR A 551 -20.01 8.08 -8.19
CA TYR A 551 -18.82 7.68 -8.95
C TYR A 551 -19.22 7.15 -10.34
N LYS A 552 -20.21 6.25 -10.43
CA LYS A 552 -20.71 5.73 -11.72
C LYS A 552 -21.33 6.82 -12.60
N GLU A 553 -22.04 7.79 -12.02
CA GLU A 553 -22.57 8.95 -12.76
C GLU A 553 -21.43 9.82 -13.31
N ASN A 554 -20.33 9.99 -12.58
CA ASN A 554 -19.19 10.77 -13.03
C ASN A 554 -18.41 10.05 -14.16
N LEU A 555 -18.31 8.73 -14.11
CA LEU A 555 -17.74 7.94 -15.21
C LEU A 555 -18.52 8.04 -16.51
N ALA A 556 -19.82 8.28 -16.44
CA ALA A 556 -20.71 8.35 -17.60
C ALA A 556 -20.71 9.72 -18.29
N LYS A 557 -20.08 10.75 -17.70
CA LYS A 557 -19.98 12.13 -18.23
C LYS A 557 -18.75 12.34 -19.10
#